data_68731259564379d2ed8ef6cff02d51a5
#
_entry.id   68731259564379d2ed8ef6cff02d51a5
#
_cell.length_a   1.000
_cell.length_b   1.000
_cell.length_c   1.000
_cell.angle_alpha   90.00
_cell.angle_beta   90.00
_cell.angle_gamma   90.00
#
_symmetry.space_group_name_H-M   'P 1'
#
loop_
_entity.id
_entity.type
_entity.pdbx_description
1 polymer ?
#
loop_
_entity_poly.entity_id
_entity_poly.type
_entity_poly.pdbx_seq_one_letter_code
_entity_poly.pdbx_strand_id
1 'polypeptide(L)'
;MTALLCPIGAPLMLRIGVINVVLIVIFLEILGLLCTVLAYEKWHLLFSIGLCLGIASGIIGLGLAATVATRWFTARRGLVVGIMTSAFAAGQLIFMPLMAWITTVYNWQFAIAPGLTGGIICGVLFLLFGKDWPAQLQLPAYGDDEIYHPPTSNTDNAVTISVKALLGAINHPAFWVLTVTFFICGLTSTGIVGQHFIPFCADNNVGIIMASSYLALMGFFNFIGTMGSGWLSDRYNNYTLLAIYYGLR
;
A
#
# COMPACT_ATOMS: atom_id res chain seq x y z
N MET A 1 -11.72 5.89 -5.73
CA MET A 1 -11.77 6.07 -4.26
C MET A 1 -10.38 6.11 -3.62
N THR A 2 -9.53 5.13 -3.86
CA THR A 2 -8.18 5.02 -3.27
C THR A 2 -7.34 6.29 -3.42
N ALA A 3 -7.27 6.88 -4.62
CA ALA A 3 -6.48 8.09 -4.89
C ALA A 3 -6.99 9.34 -4.17
N LEU A 4 -8.30 9.47 -3.95
CA LEU A 4 -8.91 10.62 -3.27
C LEU A 4 -8.66 10.60 -1.75
N LEU A 5 -8.46 9.42 -1.17
CA LEU A 5 -8.29 9.24 0.28
C LEU A 5 -6.82 9.18 0.70
N CYS A 6 -5.90 8.97 -0.23
CA CYS A 6 -4.46 8.93 0.04
C CYS A 6 -3.95 10.18 0.79
N PRO A 7 -4.36 11.42 0.45
CA PRO A 7 -3.94 12.61 1.19
C PRO A 7 -4.49 12.70 2.62
N ILE A 8 -5.54 11.94 2.93
CA ILE A 8 -6.19 11.95 4.27
C ILE A 8 -5.52 10.95 5.22
N GLY A 9 -4.88 9.91 4.68
CA GLY A 9 -4.26 8.85 5.49
C GLY A 9 -3.17 9.37 6.43
N ALA A 10 -2.23 10.17 5.93
CA ALA A 10 -1.14 10.69 6.74
C ALA A 10 -1.62 11.63 7.88
N PRO A 11 -2.52 12.62 7.64
CA PRO A 11 -3.11 13.42 8.72
C PRO A 11 -3.86 12.59 9.76
N LEU A 12 -4.56 11.55 9.33
CA LEU A 12 -5.28 10.66 10.23
C LEU A 12 -4.32 9.89 11.13
N MET A 13 -3.21 9.37 10.57
CA MET A 13 -2.14 8.71 11.34
C MET A 13 -1.45 9.67 12.33
N LEU A 14 -1.35 10.95 12.00
CA LEU A 14 -0.80 11.96 12.90
C LEU A 14 -1.76 12.26 14.06
N ARG A 15 -3.07 12.25 13.81
CA ARG A 15 -4.11 12.63 14.78
C ARG A 15 -4.43 11.53 15.78
N ILE A 16 -4.70 10.33 15.31
CA ILE A 16 -5.19 9.21 16.14
C ILE A 16 -4.15 8.10 16.34
N GLY A 17 -2.95 8.27 15.78
CA GLY A 17 -1.89 7.26 15.84
C GLY A 17 -1.92 6.29 14.66
N VAL A 18 -0.76 5.71 14.36
CA VAL A 18 -0.61 4.73 13.26
C VAL A 18 -1.37 3.45 13.57
N ILE A 19 -1.26 2.97 14.82
CA ILE A 19 -1.87 1.70 15.23
C ILE A 19 -3.39 1.76 15.10
N ASN A 20 -4.02 2.79 15.62
CA ASN A 20 -5.47 2.94 15.55
C ASN A 20 -5.95 3.04 14.10
N VAL A 21 -5.23 3.75 13.23
CA VAL A 21 -5.56 3.84 11.81
C VAL A 21 -5.45 2.48 11.15
N VAL A 22 -4.36 1.73 11.41
CA VAL A 22 -4.17 0.39 10.85
C VAL A 22 -5.28 -0.56 11.30
N LEU A 23 -5.66 -0.53 12.58
CA LEU A 23 -6.74 -1.37 13.10
C LEU A 23 -8.11 -1.03 12.48
N ILE A 24 -8.41 0.27 12.31
CA ILE A 24 -9.63 0.71 11.63
C ILE A 24 -9.65 0.21 10.19
N VAL A 25 -8.51 0.28 9.50
CA VAL A 25 -8.40 -0.18 8.11
C VAL A 25 -8.53 -1.69 8.00
N ILE A 26 -7.88 -2.46 8.87
CA ILE A 26 -8.03 -3.91 8.93
C ILE A 26 -9.49 -4.29 9.21
N PHE A 27 -10.16 -3.59 10.11
CA PHE A 27 -11.59 -3.79 10.39
C PHE A 27 -12.46 -3.53 9.14
N LEU A 28 -12.21 -2.42 8.43
CA LEU A 28 -12.91 -2.10 7.18
C LEU A 28 -12.62 -3.12 6.07
N GLU A 29 -11.39 -3.64 6.00
CA GLU A 29 -10.99 -4.68 5.05
C GLU A 29 -11.75 -5.98 5.33
N ILE A 30 -11.74 -6.45 6.57
CA ILE A 30 -12.47 -7.65 6.99
C ILE A 30 -13.96 -7.48 6.72
N LEU A 31 -14.55 -6.33 7.08
CA LEU A 31 -15.95 -6.04 6.82
C LEU A 31 -16.27 -6.05 5.32
N GLY A 32 -15.43 -5.40 4.50
CA GLY A 32 -15.58 -5.38 3.05
C GLY A 32 -15.50 -6.78 2.44
N LEU A 33 -14.54 -7.61 2.87
CA LEU A 33 -14.40 -8.99 2.42
C LEU A 33 -15.61 -9.85 2.81
N LEU A 34 -16.12 -9.72 4.04
CA LEU A 34 -17.33 -10.43 4.49
C LEU A 34 -18.56 -10.00 3.69
N CYS A 35 -18.74 -8.69 3.48
CA CYS A 35 -19.82 -8.19 2.64
C CYS A 35 -19.72 -8.69 1.19
N THR A 36 -18.50 -8.89 0.67
CA THR A 36 -18.28 -9.44 -0.67
C THR A 36 -18.75 -10.89 -0.77
N VAL A 37 -18.53 -11.72 0.25
CA VAL A 37 -19.02 -13.11 0.30
C VAL A 37 -20.55 -13.17 0.27
N LEU A 38 -21.20 -12.22 0.94
CA LEU A 38 -22.66 -12.12 1.04
C LEU A 38 -23.30 -11.36 -0.13
N ALA A 39 -22.52 -10.97 -1.15
CA ALA A 39 -23.02 -10.19 -2.26
C ALA A 39 -23.82 -11.05 -3.25
N TYR A 40 -25.09 -10.77 -3.39
CA TYR A 40 -25.99 -11.40 -4.38
C TYR A 40 -26.22 -10.50 -5.59
N GLU A 41 -26.06 -9.18 -5.45
CA GLU A 41 -26.29 -8.20 -6.50
C GLU A 41 -25.03 -7.35 -6.78
N LYS A 42 -24.96 -6.77 -7.98
CA LYS A 42 -23.83 -5.93 -8.41
C LYS A 42 -23.60 -4.71 -7.48
N TRP A 43 -24.66 -4.16 -6.90
CA TRP A 43 -24.59 -3.04 -5.97
C TRP A 43 -23.89 -3.41 -4.66
N HIS A 44 -24.08 -4.62 -4.16
CA HIS A 44 -23.38 -5.11 -2.96
C HIS A 44 -21.87 -5.16 -3.20
N LEU A 45 -21.44 -5.61 -4.40
CA LEU A 45 -20.02 -5.62 -4.78
C LEU A 45 -19.45 -4.21 -4.91
N LEU A 46 -20.23 -3.26 -5.47
CA LEU A 46 -19.80 -1.87 -5.56
C LEU A 46 -19.57 -1.27 -4.17
N PHE A 47 -20.44 -1.55 -3.22
CA PHE A 47 -20.32 -1.07 -1.85
C PHE A 47 -19.16 -1.74 -1.10
N SER A 48 -19.06 -3.06 -1.14
CA SER A 48 -18.04 -3.82 -0.42
C SER A 48 -16.63 -3.56 -0.98
N ILE A 49 -16.43 -3.74 -2.28
CA ILE A 49 -15.13 -3.56 -2.93
C ILE A 49 -14.85 -2.08 -3.16
N GLY A 50 -15.81 -1.34 -3.73
CA GLY A 50 -15.61 0.06 -4.10
C GLY A 50 -15.48 0.98 -2.90
N LEU A 51 -16.33 0.85 -1.90
CA LEU A 51 -16.33 1.74 -0.74
C LEU A 51 -15.44 1.18 0.38
N CYS A 52 -15.72 -0.01 0.93
CA CYS A 52 -15.00 -0.51 2.10
C CYS A 52 -13.52 -0.79 1.80
N LEU A 53 -13.22 -1.63 0.80
CA LEU A 53 -11.84 -1.94 0.43
C LEU A 53 -11.14 -0.73 -0.22
N GLY A 54 -11.87 0.10 -0.99
CA GLY A 54 -11.34 1.31 -1.58
C GLY A 54 -10.94 2.36 -0.55
N ILE A 55 -11.70 2.54 0.53
CA ILE A 55 -11.34 3.41 1.65
C ILE A 55 -10.15 2.84 2.42
N ALA A 56 -10.21 1.55 2.76
CA ALA A 56 -9.15 0.86 3.49
C ALA A 56 -7.79 1.01 2.78
N SER A 57 -7.72 0.65 1.51
CA SER A 57 -6.50 0.75 0.70
C SER A 57 -6.03 2.20 0.47
N GLY A 58 -6.97 3.16 0.39
CA GLY A 58 -6.65 4.57 0.22
C GLY A 58 -5.98 5.20 1.42
N ILE A 59 -6.40 4.83 2.62
CA ILE A 59 -5.87 5.38 3.88
C ILE A 59 -4.46 4.84 4.15
N ILE A 60 -4.23 3.54 4.00
CA ILE A 60 -2.93 2.93 4.28
C ILE A 60 -1.92 3.22 3.17
N GLY A 61 -2.22 2.91 1.94
CA GLY A 61 -1.40 3.14 0.75
C GLY A 61 0.12 3.30 1.02
N LEU A 62 0.77 4.15 0.26
CA LEU A 62 2.18 4.51 0.45
C LEU A 62 2.45 5.33 1.73
N GLY A 63 1.40 5.95 2.31
CA GLY A 63 1.51 6.80 3.48
C GLY A 63 1.96 6.06 4.73
N LEU A 64 1.55 4.79 4.91
CA LEU A 64 1.96 3.99 6.05
C LEU A 64 3.47 3.73 6.04
N ALA A 65 4.03 3.28 4.90
CA ALA A 65 5.45 3.00 4.77
C ALA A 65 6.30 4.24 5.04
N ALA A 66 5.91 5.39 4.48
CA ALA A 66 6.58 6.66 4.72
C ALA A 66 6.49 7.09 6.19
N THR A 67 5.32 6.97 6.82
CA THR A 67 5.11 7.36 8.21
C THR A 67 5.91 6.49 9.18
N VAL A 68 5.91 5.18 8.97
CA VAL A 68 6.71 4.26 9.80
C VAL A 68 8.20 4.52 9.61
N ALA A 69 8.67 4.64 8.36
CA ALA A 69 10.08 4.91 8.08
C ALA A 69 10.56 6.23 8.69
N THR A 70 9.75 7.29 8.65
CA THR A 70 10.13 8.58 9.23
C THR A 70 10.13 8.60 10.76
N ARG A 71 9.28 7.80 11.41
CA ARG A 71 9.18 7.74 12.88
C ARG A 71 10.20 6.82 13.53
N TRP A 72 10.52 5.69 12.89
CA TRP A 72 11.35 4.64 13.46
C TRP A 72 12.79 4.64 12.97
N PHE A 73 13.07 5.30 11.82
CA PHE A 73 14.36 5.25 11.17
C PHE A 73 14.82 6.66 10.78
N THR A 74 16.03 7.04 11.20
CA THR A 74 16.76 8.22 10.69
C THR A 74 17.76 7.79 9.64
N ALA A 75 18.40 6.64 9.82
CA ALA A 75 19.27 6.04 8.82
C ALA A 75 18.52 5.02 7.96
N ARG A 76 18.90 4.90 6.68
CA ARG A 76 18.40 3.90 5.72
C ARG A 76 16.88 3.95 5.49
N ARG A 77 16.29 5.13 5.50
CA ARG A 77 14.85 5.33 5.28
C ARG A 77 14.37 4.79 3.95
N GLY A 78 15.15 4.97 2.87
CA GLY A 78 14.81 4.47 1.54
C GLY A 78 14.71 2.96 1.49
N LEU A 79 15.67 2.24 2.10
CA LEU A 79 15.64 0.78 2.19
C LEU A 79 14.40 0.30 2.95
N VAL A 80 14.06 0.92 4.07
CA VAL A 80 12.88 0.54 4.89
C VAL A 80 11.59 0.75 4.10
N VAL A 81 11.43 1.90 3.45
CA VAL A 81 10.28 2.16 2.57
C VAL A 81 10.25 1.15 1.44
N GLY A 82 11.39 0.83 0.82
CA GLY A 82 11.51 -0.18 -0.22
C GLY A 82 11.06 -1.57 0.24
N ILE A 83 11.47 -2.01 1.42
CA ILE A 83 11.06 -3.29 2.01
C ILE A 83 9.54 -3.28 2.30
N MET A 84 9.02 -2.23 2.92
CA MET A 84 7.59 -2.15 3.24
C MET A 84 6.71 -2.11 1.99
N THR A 85 7.11 -1.36 0.96
CA THR A 85 6.35 -1.28 -0.30
C THR A 85 6.48 -2.55 -1.12
N SER A 86 7.60 -3.28 -1.02
CA SER A 86 7.78 -4.57 -1.68
C SER A 86 6.84 -5.66 -1.16
N ALA A 87 6.26 -5.49 0.03
CA ALA A 87 5.25 -6.40 0.57
C ALA A 87 4.03 -6.53 -0.36
N PHE A 88 3.67 -5.47 -1.10
CA PHE A 88 2.63 -5.54 -2.12
C PHE A 88 2.98 -6.53 -3.24
N ALA A 89 4.22 -6.49 -3.72
CA ALA A 89 4.70 -7.41 -4.75
C ALA A 89 4.83 -8.85 -4.22
N ALA A 90 5.25 -9.04 -2.95
CA ALA A 90 5.24 -10.33 -2.29
C ALA A 90 3.82 -10.88 -2.15
N GLY A 91 2.85 -10.02 -1.84
CA GLY A 91 1.44 -10.38 -1.83
C GLY A 91 0.97 -10.89 -3.19
N GLN A 92 1.28 -10.22 -4.28
CA GLN A 92 0.96 -10.68 -5.63
C GLN A 92 1.58 -12.05 -5.92
N LEU A 93 2.85 -12.25 -5.58
CA LEU A 93 3.57 -13.49 -5.82
C LEU A 93 2.89 -14.70 -5.16
N ILE A 94 2.42 -14.54 -3.93
CA ILE A 94 1.86 -15.62 -3.11
C ILE A 94 0.35 -15.77 -3.36
N PHE A 95 -0.40 -14.66 -3.23
CA PHE A 95 -1.86 -14.73 -3.20
C PHE A 95 -2.50 -14.87 -4.58
N MET A 96 -1.90 -14.34 -5.67
CA MET A 96 -2.51 -14.46 -7.00
C MET A 96 -2.65 -15.92 -7.47
N PRO A 97 -1.59 -16.76 -7.46
CA PRO A 97 -1.73 -18.17 -7.83
C PRO A 97 -2.61 -18.94 -6.84
N LEU A 98 -2.52 -18.64 -5.54
CA LEU A 98 -3.32 -19.29 -4.51
C LEU A 98 -4.82 -19.03 -4.71
N MET A 99 -5.22 -17.78 -4.93
CA MET A 99 -6.61 -17.42 -5.19
C MET A 99 -7.11 -18.02 -6.51
N ALA A 100 -6.28 -18.02 -7.57
CA ALA A 100 -6.62 -18.65 -8.84
C ALA A 100 -6.85 -20.15 -8.68
N TRP A 101 -6.02 -20.84 -7.93
CA TRP A 101 -6.20 -22.27 -7.64
C TRP A 101 -7.46 -22.52 -6.82
N ILE A 102 -7.71 -21.75 -5.77
CA ILE A 102 -8.92 -21.89 -4.94
C ILE A 102 -10.19 -21.69 -5.79
N THR A 103 -10.21 -20.68 -6.66
CA THR A 103 -11.37 -20.42 -7.53
C THR A 103 -11.63 -21.53 -8.54
N THR A 104 -10.61 -22.28 -8.98
CA THR A 104 -10.77 -23.39 -9.91
C THR A 104 -11.21 -24.68 -9.24
N VAL A 105 -10.78 -24.93 -7.99
CA VAL A 105 -11.09 -26.15 -7.23
C VAL A 105 -12.39 -26.01 -6.43
N TYR A 106 -12.62 -24.83 -5.89
CA TYR A 106 -13.80 -24.50 -5.08
C TYR A 106 -14.59 -23.38 -5.76
N ASN A 107 -15.37 -22.64 -5.02
CA ASN A 107 -16.08 -21.46 -5.51
C ASN A 107 -15.25 -20.20 -5.26
N TRP A 108 -15.54 -19.12 -6.02
CA TRP A 108 -14.87 -17.83 -5.87
C TRP A 108 -14.97 -17.23 -4.45
N GLN A 109 -16.04 -17.54 -3.70
CA GLN A 109 -16.21 -17.09 -2.31
C GLN A 109 -15.09 -17.60 -1.40
N PHE A 110 -14.59 -18.80 -1.61
CA PHE A 110 -13.48 -19.35 -0.83
C PHE A 110 -12.15 -18.66 -1.12
N ALA A 111 -11.99 -18.02 -2.26
CA ALA A 111 -10.79 -17.25 -2.57
C ALA A 111 -10.60 -16.04 -1.65
N ILE A 112 -11.64 -15.61 -0.94
CA ILE A 112 -11.59 -14.50 0.02
C ILE A 112 -10.99 -14.94 1.37
N ALA A 113 -11.03 -16.24 1.70
CA ALA A 113 -10.56 -16.78 2.98
C ALA A 113 -9.09 -16.44 3.31
N PRO A 114 -8.11 -16.50 2.40
CA PRO A 114 -6.74 -16.09 2.68
C PRO A 114 -6.62 -14.61 3.09
N GLY A 115 -7.42 -13.72 2.47
CA GLY A 115 -7.46 -12.31 2.82
C GLY A 115 -8.04 -12.09 4.23
N LEU A 116 -9.15 -12.77 4.56
CA LEU A 116 -9.76 -12.70 5.88
C LEU A 116 -8.82 -13.22 6.98
N THR A 117 -8.23 -14.39 6.78
CA THR A 117 -7.30 -14.97 7.77
C THR A 117 -6.06 -14.10 7.93
N GLY A 118 -5.49 -13.59 6.85
CA GLY A 118 -4.37 -12.66 6.88
C GLY A 118 -4.71 -11.36 7.62
N GLY A 119 -5.87 -10.76 7.34
CA GLY A 119 -6.35 -9.56 8.02
C GLY A 119 -6.53 -9.77 9.52
N ILE A 120 -7.14 -10.89 9.95
CA ILE A 120 -7.31 -11.22 11.36
C ILE A 120 -5.95 -11.41 12.05
N ILE A 121 -5.02 -12.17 11.44
CA ILE A 121 -3.68 -12.38 12.00
C ILE A 121 -2.94 -11.05 12.14
N CYS A 122 -2.94 -10.21 11.09
CA CYS A 122 -2.33 -8.89 11.15
C CYS A 122 -2.97 -8.01 12.23
N GLY A 123 -4.31 -8.01 12.35
CA GLY A 123 -5.03 -7.26 13.38
C GLY A 123 -4.60 -7.67 14.79
N VAL A 124 -4.53 -8.97 15.06
CA VAL A 124 -4.07 -9.49 16.36
C VAL A 124 -2.62 -9.12 16.63
N LEU A 125 -1.72 -9.24 15.64
CA LEU A 125 -0.32 -8.86 15.79
C LEU A 125 -0.18 -7.36 16.07
N PHE A 126 -0.93 -6.50 15.38
CA PHE A 126 -0.93 -5.06 15.65
C PHE A 126 -1.51 -4.70 17.01
N LEU A 127 -2.51 -5.41 17.49
CA LEU A 127 -3.07 -5.22 18.85
C LEU A 127 -2.06 -5.60 19.94
N LEU A 128 -1.31 -6.69 19.74
CA LEU A 128 -0.39 -7.20 20.74
C LEU A 128 0.96 -6.45 20.75
N PHE A 129 1.51 -6.15 19.58
CA PHE A 129 2.88 -5.65 19.43
C PHE A 129 2.96 -4.22 18.89
N GLY A 130 1.86 -3.65 18.38
CA GLY A 130 1.86 -2.34 17.75
C GLY A 130 2.30 -1.24 18.71
N LYS A 131 3.21 -0.36 18.26
CA LYS A 131 3.64 0.87 18.93
C LYS A 131 3.74 2.00 17.93
N ASP A 132 3.30 3.20 18.32
CA ASP A 132 3.28 4.37 17.43
C ASP A 132 4.65 5.04 17.30
N TRP A 133 5.45 4.97 18.35
CA TRP A 133 6.74 5.65 18.46
C TRP A 133 7.77 4.78 19.18
N PRO A 134 9.07 4.87 18.80
CA PRO A 134 10.15 4.22 19.53
C PRO A 134 10.24 4.67 20.99
N ALA A 135 9.92 5.94 21.26
CA ALA A 135 9.92 6.50 22.61
C ALA A 135 8.99 5.76 23.59
N GLN A 136 7.93 5.10 23.11
CA GLN A 136 7.06 4.25 23.95
C GLN A 136 7.79 3.01 24.49
N LEU A 137 8.88 2.61 23.84
CA LEU A 137 9.76 1.52 24.25
C LEU A 137 11.05 2.03 24.90
N GLN A 138 11.15 3.35 25.16
CA GLN A 138 12.37 4.00 25.64
C GLN A 138 13.59 3.79 24.74
N LEU A 139 13.36 3.65 23.44
CA LEU A 139 14.40 3.44 22.43
C LEU A 139 14.51 4.70 21.54
N PRO A 140 15.72 5.09 21.11
CA PRO A 140 15.90 6.07 20.06
C PRO A 140 15.45 5.53 18.71
N ALA A 141 15.18 6.40 17.74
CA ALA A 141 14.97 5.96 16.36
C ALA A 141 16.27 5.35 15.81
N TYR A 142 16.14 4.34 14.92
CA TYR A 142 17.32 3.67 14.39
C TYR A 142 18.22 4.64 13.62
N GLY A 143 19.42 4.84 14.12
CA GLY A 143 20.40 5.79 13.58
C GLY A 143 20.48 7.13 14.33
N ASP A 144 19.73 7.30 15.41
CA ASP A 144 19.83 8.43 16.36
C ASP A 144 20.35 7.94 17.71
N ASP A 145 21.02 8.84 18.41
CA ASP A 145 21.53 8.60 19.76
C ASP A 145 20.56 9.13 20.84
N GLU A 146 19.61 10.00 20.47
CA GLU A 146 18.68 10.62 21.40
C GLU A 146 17.25 10.12 21.21
N ILE A 147 16.51 9.98 22.32
CA ILE A 147 15.09 9.61 22.29
C ILE A 147 14.27 10.86 21.91
N TYR A 148 13.71 10.83 20.71
CA TYR A 148 12.81 11.89 20.25
C TYR A 148 11.42 11.72 20.89
N HIS A 149 11.04 12.70 21.71
CA HIS A 149 9.67 12.80 22.22
C HIS A 149 8.83 13.66 21.27
N PRO A 150 7.82 13.07 20.61
CA PRO A 150 6.97 13.86 19.73
C PRO A 150 6.28 14.96 20.52
N PRO A 151 6.24 16.21 20.02
CA PRO A 151 5.50 17.25 20.67
C PRO A 151 4.02 16.83 20.80
N THR A 152 3.42 17.11 21.95
CA THR A 152 1.96 17.01 22.14
C THR A 152 1.32 18.04 21.23
N SER A 153 1.12 17.70 19.95
CA SER A 153 0.60 18.64 18.99
C SER A 153 -0.91 18.82 19.21
N ASN A 154 -1.33 20.06 19.32
CA ASN A 154 -2.70 20.45 19.07
C ASN A 154 -3.03 20.13 17.60
N THR A 155 -3.54 18.94 17.37
CA THR A 155 -3.77 18.34 16.04
C THR A 155 -5.07 18.82 15.39
N ASP A 156 -5.70 19.86 15.93
CA ASP A 156 -6.97 20.36 15.40
C ASP A 156 -6.91 20.81 13.93
N ASN A 157 -5.71 21.00 13.40
CA ASN A 157 -5.48 21.49 12.04
C ASN A 157 -4.70 20.53 11.11
N ALA A 158 -4.47 19.26 11.47
CA ALA A 158 -3.65 18.36 10.66
C ALA A 158 -4.19 18.21 9.22
N VAL A 159 -5.50 18.09 9.05
CA VAL A 159 -6.15 18.03 7.73
C VAL A 159 -5.96 19.35 6.98
N THR A 160 -6.13 20.47 7.66
CA THR A 160 -5.96 21.81 7.07
C THR A 160 -4.51 22.03 6.62
N ILE A 161 -3.53 21.59 7.41
CA ILE A 161 -2.10 21.66 7.06
C ILE A 161 -1.83 20.82 5.80
N SER A 162 -2.37 19.60 5.72
CA SER A 162 -2.17 18.72 4.56
C SER A 162 -2.83 19.28 3.30
N VAL A 163 -4.04 19.83 3.42
CA VAL A 163 -4.72 20.48 2.29
C VAL A 163 -3.95 21.73 1.84
N LYS A 164 -3.47 22.57 2.77
CA LYS A 164 -2.63 23.73 2.43
C LYS A 164 -1.31 23.31 1.76
N ALA A 165 -0.66 22.26 2.26
CA ALA A 165 0.54 21.71 1.64
C ALA A 165 0.29 21.20 0.23
N LEU A 166 -0.84 20.51 -0.01
CA LEU A 166 -1.24 20.05 -1.34
C LEU A 166 -1.50 21.23 -2.28
N LEU A 167 -2.25 22.23 -1.82
CA LEU A 167 -2.52 23.44 -2.61
C LEU A 167 -1.23 24.23 -2.90
N GLY A 168 -0.29 24.26 -1.96
CA GLY A 168 1.04 24.84 -2.17
C GLY A 168 1.85 24.07 -3.22
N ALA A 169 1.79 22.74 -3.19
CA ALA A 169 2.52 21.88 -4.11
C ALA A 169 2.08 22.07 -5.57
N ILE A 170 0.81 22.36 -5.83
CA ILE A 170 0.26 22.59 -7.17
C ILE A 170 0.98 23.73 -7.91
N ASN A 171 1.53 24.70 -7.19
CA ASN A 171 2.25 25.82 -7.77
C ASN A 171 3.70 25.48 -8.16
N HIS A 172 4.20 24.30 -7.81
CA HIS A 172 5.56 23.87 -8.15
C HIS A 172 5.57 22.99 -9.39
N PRO A 173 6.41 23.27 -10.42
CA PRO A 173 6.47 22.48 -11.65
C PRO A 173 6.86 21.03 -11.40
N ALA A 174 7.70 20.75 -10.38
CA ALA A 174 8.07 19.39 -10.00
C ALA A 174 6.86 18.54 -9.59
N PHE A 175 5.83 19.14 -8.97
CA PHE A 175 4.58 18.45 -8.63
C PHE A 175 3.90 17.88 -9.88
N TRP A 176 3.80 18.67 -10.95
CA TRP A 176 3.13 18.24 -12.18
C TRP A 176 3.93 17.19 -12.92
N VAL A 177 5.25 17.32 -12.99
CA VAL A 177 6.11 16.29 -13.58
C VAL A 177 5.93 14.97 -12.86
N LEU A 178 6.00 14.95 -11.52
CA LEU A 178 5.78 13.75 -10.73
C LEU A 178 4.36 13.19 -10.88
N THR A 179 3.36 14.05 -10.91
CA THR A 179 1.95 13.65 -11.08
C THR A 179 1.74 12.97 -12.43
N VAL A 180 2.22 13.55 -13.52
CA VAL A 180 2.07 12.98 -14.87
C VAL A 180 2.84 11.67 -14.99
N THR A 181 4.09 11.61 -14.52
CA THR A 181 4.87 10.38 -14.57
C THR A 181 4.23 9.26 -13.73
N PHE A 182 3.72 9.58 -12.54
CA PHE A 182 3.01 8.62 -11.68
C PHE A 182 1.68 8.18 -12.29
N PHE A 183 0.97 9.09 -12.96
CA PHE A 183 -0.27 8.77 -13.68
C PHE A 183 -0.02 7.77 -14.81
N ILE A 184 0.98 8.03 -15.66
CA ILE A 184 1.37 7.11 -16.74
C ILE A 184 1.80 5.77 -16.17
N CYS A 185 2.58 5.77 -15.08
CA CYS A 185 3.01 4.57 -14.39
C CYS A 185 1.82 3.75 -13.87
N GLY A 186 0.88 4.40 -13.18
CA GLY A 186 -0.31 3.76 -12.65
C GLY A 186 -1.21 3.20 -13.75
N LEU A 187 -1.41 3.97 -14.83
CA LEU A 187 -2.24 3.55 -15.96
C LEU A 187 -1.66 2.30 -16.65
N THR A 188 -0.35 2.29 -16.92
CA THR A 188 0.28 1.18 -17.65
C THR A 188 0.47 -0.05 -16.79
N SER A 189 1.08 0.06 -15.59
CA SER A 189 1.40 -1.10 -14.77
C SER A 189 0.19 -1.63 -14.00
N THR A 190 -0.51 -0.76 -13.29
CA THR A 190 -1.64 -1.20 -12.44
C THR A 190 -2.92 -1.31 -13.26
N GLY A 191 -3.19 -0.33 -14.13
CA GLY A 191 -4.40 -0.32 -14.95
C GLY A 191 -4.38 -1.40 -16.03
N ILE A 192 -3.44 -1.33 -16.97
CA ILE A 192 -3.44 -2.26 -18.11
C ILE A 192 -2.94 -3.64 -17.67
N VAL A 193 -1.72 -3.72 -17.16
CA VAL A 193 -1.13 -5.03 -16.84
C VAL A 193 -1.83 -5.68 -15.65
N GLY A 194 -1.98 -4.98 -14.53
CA GLY A 194 -2.53 -5.55 -13.31
C GLY A 194 -3.99 -5.97 -13.41
N GLN A 195 -4.82 -5.23 -14.17
CA GLN A 195 -6.27 -5.47 -14.24
C GLN A 195 -6.70 -6.26 -15.48
N HIS A 196 -6.04 -6.06 -16.62
CA HIS A 196 -6.47 -6.64 -17.89
C HIS A 196 -5.65 -7.85 -18.36
N PHE A 197 -4.54 -8.18 -17.70
CA PHE A 197 -3.67 -9.28 -18.12
C PHE A 197 -4.36 -10.65 -18.04
N ILE A 198 -5.07 -10.93 -16.95
CA ILE A 198 -5.77 -12.23 -16.80
C ILE A 198 -6.90 -12.37 -17.82
N PRO A 199 -7.82 -11.39 -18.01
CA PRO A 199 -8.81 -11.44 -19.09
C PRO A 199 -8.17 -11.59 -20.48
N PHE A 200 -7.10 -10.86 -20.77
CA PHE A 200 -6.36 -10.97 -22.04
C PHE A 200 -5.81 -12.39 -22.26
N CYS A 201 -5.25 -13.01 -21.22
CA CYS A 201 -4.80 -14.41 -21.28
C CYS A 201 -5.96 -15.38 -21.55
N ALA A 202 -7.10 -15.14 -20.90
CA ALA A 202 -8.30 -15.98 -21.10
C ALA A 202 -8.82 -15.90 -22.54
N ASP A 203 -8.84 -14.70 -23.14
CA ASP A 203 -9.22 -14.49 -24.55
C ASP A 203 -8.27 -15.19 -25.53
N ASN A 204 -7.01 -15.42 -25.12
CA ASN A 204 -6.01 -16.18 -25.89
C ASN A 204 -5.89 -17.64 -25.47
N ASN A 205 -6.91 -18.22 -24.81
CA ASN A 205 -6.97 -19.62 -24.38
C ASN A 205 -5.86 -20.02 -23.38
N VAL A 206 -5.29 -19.07 -22.63
CA VAL A 206 -4.35 -19.35 -21.54
C VAL A 206 -5.13 -19.55 -20.25
N GLY A 207 -4.94 -20.69 -19.61
CA GLY A 207 -5.64 -21.01 -18.36
C GLY A 207 -5.34 -20.01 -17.24
N ILE A 208 -6.34 -19.77 -16.38
CA ILE A 208 -6.27 -18.76 -15.29
C ILE A 208 -5.11 -19.01 -14.33
N ILE A 209 -4.76 -20.26 -14.03
CA ILE A 209 -3.64 -20.62 -13.16
C ILE A 209 -2.32 -20.20 -13.82
N MET A 210 -2.16 -20.43 -15.12
CA MET A 210 -0.95 -20.06 -15.85
C MET A 210 -0.83 -18.53 -15.96
N ALA A 211 -1.91 -17.83 -16.26
CA ALA A 211 -1.95 -16.37 -16.30
C ALA A 211 -1.61 -15.75 -14.94
N SER A 212 -2.15 -16.28 -13.85
CA SER A 212 -1.83 -15.83 -12.49
C SER A 212 -0.38 -16.10 -12.08
N SER A 213 0.20 -17.22 -12.58
CA SER A 213 1.62 -17.53 -12.36
C SER A 213 2.55 -16.55 -13.07
N TYR A 214 2.19 -16.07 -14.27
CA TYR A 214 2.93 -15.01 -14.95
C TYR A 214 2.89 -13.68 -14.17
N LEU A 215 1.71 -13.31 -13.64
CA LEU A 215 1.62 -12.14 -12.75
C LEU A 215 2.43 -12.31 -11.47
N ALA A 216 2.48 -13.51 -10.91
CA ALA A 216 3.31 -13.82 -9.76
C ALA A 216 4.80 -13.64 -10.08
N LEU A 217 5.25 -14.10 -11.26
CA LEU A 217 6.63 -13.91 -11.71
C LEU A 217 6.96 -12.42 -11.87
N MET A 218 6.04 -11.62 -12.42
CA MET A 218 6.19 -10.15 -12.46
C MET A 218 6.28 -9.57 -11.04
N GLY A 219 5.48 -10.09 -10.09
CA GLY A 219 5.55 -9.73 -8.67
C GLY A 219 6.92 -10.02 -8.05
N PHE A 220 7.55 -11.14 -8.42
CA PHE A 220 8.90 -11.49 -7.95
C PHE A 220 9.95 -10.47 -8.41
N PHE A 221 9.96 -10.11 -9.69
CA PHE A 221 10.87 -9.08 -10.18
C PHE A 221 10.59 -7.70 -9.60
N ASN A 222 9.30 -7.36 -9.40
CA ASN A 222 8.91 -6.12 -8.76
C ASN A 222 9.36 -6.07 -7.29
N PHE A 223 9.30 -7.18 -6.56
CA PHE A 223 9.81 -7.29 -5.19
C PHE A 223 11.30 -6.96 -5.13
N ILE A 224 12.12 -7.61 -5.96
CA ILE A 224 13.56 -7.36 -6.02
C ILE A 224 13.85 -5.92 -6.46
N GLY A 225 13.15 -5.44 -7.49
CA GLY A 225 13.31 -4.08 -8.02
C GLY A 225 12.98 -3.00 -6.99
N THR A 226 11.91 -3.18 -6.22
CA THR A 226 11.48 -2.21 -5.21
C THR A 226 12.44 -2.16 -4.03
N MET A 227 12.92 -3.30 -3.54
CA MET A 227 13.95 -3.34 -2.50
C MET A 227 15.27 -2.74 -2.98
N GLY A 228 15.70 -3.10 -4.19
CA GLY A 228 16.91 -2.56 -4.80
C GLY A 228 16.82 -1.04 -5.02
N SER A 229 15.68 -0.56 -5.48
CA SER A 229 15.41 0.87 -5.66
C SER A 229 15.46 1.63 -4.32
N GLY A 230 14.88 1.08 -3.26
CA GLY A 230 14.96 1.67 -1.92
C GLY A 230 16.39 1.78 -1.40
N TRP A 231 17.20 0.73 -1.60
CA TRP A 231 18.61 0.73 -1.21
C TRP A 231 19.45 1.72 -2.04
N LEU A 232 19.18 1.83 -3.34
CA LEU A 232 19.83 2.80 -4.22
C LEU A 232 19.47 4.24 -3.85
N SER A 233 18.23 4.49 -3.47
CA SER A 233 17.70 5.80 -3.04
C SER A 233 18.44 6.36 -1.82
N ASP A 234 18.94 5.51 -0.93
CA ASP A 234 19.73 5.94 0.24
C ASP A 234 21.20 6.32 -0.13
N ARG A 235 21.66 5.97 -1.33
CA ARG A 235 23.08 6.14 -1.74
C ARG A 235 23.29 7.10 -2.88
N TYR A 236 22.32 7.24 -3.77
CA TYR A 236 22.43 8.01 -5.00
C TYR A 236 21.39 9.11 -5.06
N ASN A 237 21.60 10.07 -5.94
CA ASN A 237 20.66 11.17 -6.15
C ASN A 237 19.33 10.63 -6.72
N ASN A 238 18.25 10.88 -6.01
CA ASN A 238 16.91 10.40 -6.37
C ASN A 238 16.40 10.94 -7.71
N TYR A 239 16.80 12.13 -8.14
CA TYR A 239 16.43 12.68 -9.45
C TYR A 239 17.04 11.87 -10.59
N THR A 240 18.33 11.48 -10.45
CA THR A 240 19.01 10.66 -11.44
C THR A 240 18.42 9.26 -11.49
N LEU A 241 18.15 8.64 -10.34
CA LEU A 241 17.51 7.33 -10.27
C LEU A 241 16.12 7.35 -10.93
N LEU A 242 15.33 8.39 -10.66
CA LEU A 242 14.00 8.55 -11.24
C LEU A 242 14.07 8.67 -12.77
N ALA A 243 15.02 9.47 -13.28
CA ALA A 243 15.24 9.61 -14.72
C ALA A 243 15.64 8.28 -15.38
N ILE A 244 16.51 7.50 -14.75
CA ILE A 244 16.90 6.16 -15.23
C ILE A 244 15.70 5.22 -15.23
N TYR A 245 14.94 5.14 -14.16
CA TYR A 245 13.81 4.23 -14.05
C TYR A 245 12.72 4.52 -15.08
N TYR A 246 12.41 5.79 -15.32
CA TYR A 246 11.44 6.16 -16.34
C TYR A 246 11.98 6.07 -17.76
N GLY A 247 13.29 6.23 -17.95
CA GLY A 247 13.94 6.07 -19.25
C GLY A 247 14.07 4.61 -19.71
N LEU A 248 14.18 3.67 -18.76
CA LEU A 248 14.25 2.23 -19.04
C LEU A 248 12.89 1.56 -19.21
N ARG A 249 11.82 2.25 -18.92
CA ARG A 249 10.45 1.76 -19.00
C ARG A 249 9.84 1.92 -20.38
#